data_d8dc981b24dc1c59d76e1baec6efa3b8
#
_entry.id   d8dc981b24dc1c59d76e1baec6efa3b8
#
_cell.length_a   1.000
_cell.length_b   1.000
_cell.length_c   1.000
_cell.angle_alpha   90.00
_cell.angle_beta   90.00
_cell.angle_gamma   90.00
#
_symmetry.space_group_name_H-M   'P 1'
#
loop_
_entity.id
_entity.type
_entity.pdbx_description
1 polymer ?
#
loop_
_entity_poly.entity_id
_entity_poly.type
_entity_poly.pdbx_seq_one_letter_code
_entity_poly.pdbx_strand_id
1 'polypeptide(L)'
;MRRGLQVELINLNDIVLKYFFTPRDKYLPFEEVWQDALRAKIEEFQPDFIGISCMFTMTHQSLARVTDLSRQISRRPVCIGGVHVTNDVKRVMEDVPADMAFIYEGDLSFLRFIEVVEGKRPASELSQVVIRDDGELLRFDNRLVPSPDDISLMPAFELVADLSAYTQHGSIGAFSQFKREKARLATVLANRGCRAQCTFCSVRTFNGVGVRGKAIGVVVDEIAYLKEHYEIEHIMWLDDDLFYDERHTIHLFNELTRRNLGVTWDASNGVIAAACKEEVLAAAAASGCTGLIIGMESGNPKILREVKKPGTVKHFMRAAELLRRHPQIYSCVFLMLGFPGETLSMMYDTLNVAREMDLDWYKIAILQPLPSTPIYDQMVAEGLIEDVGFLEVRLELGAFGKQNELYRQPLLASRSFKEIFANLDPNAVPSRRDVDNIWVYMDYHLNYHRLFSLTDSIKIQLQKRMLENIYNVTSAGHPLALYFRGYFARLENDPVLAEILYERLKKSLDSSEYWRDKFPAFNVSPQHLRDNVFPNFKVPRIRAGSLPVDELLVGC
;
A
#
# COMPACT_ATOMS: atom_id res chain seq x y z
N MET A 1 27.21 12.40 6.96
CA MET A 1 27.53 13.82 7.10
C MET A 1 28.00 14.21 8.52
N ARG A 2 27.24 13.99 9.61
CA ARG A 2 27.69 14.38 10.97
C ARG A 2 29.01 13.71 11.48
N ARG A 3 29.53 12.70 10.77
CA ARG A 3 30.79 11.99 11.08
C ARG A 3 31.91 12.25 10.05
N GLY A 4 31.79 13.32 9.24
CA GLY A 4 32.81 13.69 8.25
C GLY A 4 32.75 12.91 6.95
N LEU A 5 31.73 12.08 6.73
CA LEU A 5 31.52 11.39 5.46
C LEU A 5 30.89 12.34 4.43
N GLN A 6 31.39 12.35 3.22
CA GLN A 6 30.74 12.99 2.08
C GLN A 6 29.68 12.04 1.54
N VAL A 7 28.46 12.50 1.35
CA VAL A 7 27.33 11.71 0.89
C VAL A 7 26.58 12.46 -0.20
N GLU A 8 26.31 11.79 -1.29
CA GLU A 8 25.42 12.25 -2.35
C GLU A 8 24.25 11.27 -2.48
N LEU A 9 23.08 11.80 -2.79
CA LEU A 9 21.86 11.03 -3.01
C LEU A 9 21.39 11.19 -4.45
N ILE A 10 21.07 10.07 -5.10
CA ILE A 10 20.36 10.07 -6.37
C ILE A 10 19.03 9.34 -6.23
N ASN A 11 17.93 10.03 -6.54
CA ASN A 11 16.60 9.43 -6.61
C ASN A 11 16.24 9.18 -8.08
N LEU A 12 16.52 7.97 -8.56
CA LEU A 12 16.25 7.59 -9.95
C LEU A 12 14.76 7.65 -10.30
N ASN A 13 13.86 7.37 -9.34
CA ASN A 13 12.42 7.50 -9.57
C ASN A 13 12.02 8.95 -9.83
N ASP A 14 12.54 9.89 -9.05
CA ASP A 14 12.25 11.32 -9.22
C ASP A 14 12.76 11.83 -10.58
N ILE A 15 13.96 11.42 -10.98
CA ILE A 15 14.54 11.78 -12.27
C ILE A 15 13.64 11.30 -13.43
N VAL A 16 13.22 10.04 -13.38
CA VAL A 16 12.34 9.45 -14.39
C VAL A 16 10.98 10.15 -14.42
N LEU A 17 10.38 10.39 -13.25
CA LEU A 17 9.11 11.11 -13.15
C LEU A 17 9.22 12.52 -13.72
N LYS A 18 10.21 13.29 -13.33
CA LYS A 18 10.47 14.64 -13.90
C LYS A 18 10.61 14.60 -15.41
N TYR A 19 11.35 13.63 -15.93
CA TYR A 19 11.58 13.52 -17.36
C TYR A 19 10.27 13.26 -18.12
N PHE A 20 9.47 12.27 -17.73
CA PHE A 20 8.27 11.86 -18.46
C PHE A 20 7.04 12.73 -18.19
N PHE A 21 6.97 13.42 -17.05
CA PHE A 21 5.88 14.37 -16.78
C PHE A 21 6.17 15.82 -17.22
N THR A 22 7.40 16.11 -17.68
CA THR A 22 7.72 17.39 -18.32
C THR A 22 7.45 17.27 -19.82
N PRO A 23 6.57 18.10 -20.43
CA PRO A 23 6.29 18.05 -21.85
C PRO A 23 7.55 18.26 -22.70
N ARG A 24 7.75 17.43 -23.73
CA ARG A 24 8.90 17.44 -24.62
C ARG A 24 8.47 17.07 -26.04
N ASP A 25 9.16 17.58 -27.04
CA ASP A 25 8.91 17.23 -28.45
C ASP A 25 9.29 15.77 -28.75
N LYS A 26 10.31 15.26 -28.07
CA LYS A 26 10.77 13.89 -28.19
C LYS A 26 11.26 13.36 -26.84
N TYR A 27 10.84 12.16 -26.51
CA TYR A 27 11.30 11.45 -25.30
C TYR A 27 12.39 10.45 -25.64
N LEU A 28 13.42 10.40 -24.79
CA LEU A 28 14.39 9.31 -24.78
C LEU A 28 13.73 8.02 -24.30
N PRO A 29 14.27 6.85 -24.66
CA PRO A 29 13.87 5.59 -24.05
C PRO A 29 14.00 5.64 -22.52
N PHE A 30 13.08 5.00 -21.83
CA PHE A 30 13.06 4.94 -20.36
C PHE A 30 14.42 4.54 -19.77
N GLU A 31 15.07 3.56 -20.41
CA GLU A 31 16.35 3.04 -19.96
C GLU A 31 17.48 4.09 -20.02
N GLU A 32 17.56 4.86 -21.09
CA GLU A 32 18.59 5.88 -21.24
C GLU A 32 18.49 6.95 -20.16
N VAL A 33 17.28 7.37 -19.80
CA VAL A 33 17.04 8.46 -18.82
C VAL A 33 17.69 8.16 -17.47
N TRP A 34 17.45 6.98 -16.91
CA TRP A 34 18.00 6.66 -15.59
C TRP A 34 19.47 6.22 -15.66
N GLN A 35 19.89 5.57 -16.77
CA GLN A 35 21.28 5.13 -16.96
C GLN A 35 22.22 6.31 -17.10
N ASP A 36 21.87 7.30 -17.90
CA ASP A 36 22.67 8.51 -18.09
C ASP A 36 22.78 9.30 -16.80
N ALA A 37 21.69 9.44 -16.06
CA ALA A 37 21.70 10.13 -14.76
C ALA A 37 22.59 9.42 -13.73
N LEU A 38 22.50 8.08 -13.66
CA LEU A 38 23.34 7.29 -12.75
C LEU A 38 24.83 7.40 -13.13
N ARG A 39 25.15 7.28 -14.42
CA ARG A 39 26.51 7.42 -14.95
C ARG A 39 27.10 8.78 -14.59
N ALA A 40 26.40 9.85 -14.96
CA ALA A 40 26.85 11.21 -14.69
C ALA A 40 27.14 11.44 -13.21
N LYS A 41 26.26 10.94 -12.32
CA LYS A 41 26.42 11.11 -10.87
C LYS A 41 27.60 10.33 -10.30
N ILE A 42 27.83 9.10 -10.74
CA ILE A 42 28.99 8.29 -10.31
C ILE A 42 30.30 8.91 -10.82
N GLU A 43 30.33 9.36 -12.07
CA GLU A 43 31.53 9.98 -12.67
C GLU A 43 31.85 11.34 -12.04
N GLU A 44 30.84 12.13 -11.68
CA GLU A 44 31.01 13.42 -10.99
C GLU A 44 31.52 13.24 -9.56
N PHE A 45 30.84 12.41 -8.77
CA PHE A 45 31.10 12.28 -7.34
C PHE A 45 32.29 11.39 -7.00
N GLN A 46 32.64 10.41 -7.87
CA GLN A 46 33.73 9.44 -7.64
C GLN A 46 33.66 8.76 -6.26
N PRO A 47 32.55 8.06 -5.95
CA PRO A 47 32.31 7.50 -4.62
C PRO A 47 33.31 6.40 -4.26
N ASP A 48 33.64 6.24 -2.97
CA ASP A 48 34.34 5.07 -2.46
C ASP A 48 33.43 3.86 -2.30
N PHE A 49 32.14 4.08 -2.07
CA PHE A 49 31.09 3.07 -1.98
C PHE A 49 29.81 3.55 -2.68
N ILE A 50 29.11 2.62 -3.34
CA ILE A 50 27.80 2.86 -3.93
C ILE A 50 26.77 2.06 -3.13
N GLY A 51 25.77 2.72 -2.54
CA GLY A 51 24.68 2.09 -1.82
C GLY A 51 23.36 2.16 -2.58
N ILE A 52 22.66 1.03 -2.74
CA ILE A 52 21.39 0.94 -3.44
C ILE A 52 20.32 0.39 -2.48
N SER A 53 19.25 1.16 -2.25
CA SER A 53 18.14 0.73 -1.41
C SER A 53 17.00 0.15 -2.24
N CYS A 54 16.51 -1.03 -1.86
CA CYS A 54 15.36 -1.68 -2.47
C CYS A 54 14.32 -2.05 -1.40
N MET A 55 13.19 -1.37 -1.44
CA MET A 55 12.10 -1.57 -0.46
C MET A 55 11.12 -2.66 -0.89
N PHE A 56 10.79 -2.74 -2.18
CA PHE A 56 9.71 -3.57 -2.69
C PHE A 56 10.22 -4.73 -3.55
N THR A 57 9.67 -5.92 -3.31
CA THR A 57 10.00 -7.13 -4.09
C THR A 57 9.76 -6.95 -5.59
N MET A 58 8.72 -6.23 -5.97
CA MET A 58 8.41 -5.94 -7.37
C MET A 58 9.49 -5.10 -8.10
N THR A 59 10.41 -4.47 -7.37
CA THR A 59 11.51 -3.69 -7.94
C THR A 59 12.84 -4.46 -7.99
N HIS A 60 12.80 -5.79 -7.79
CA HIS A 60 13.99 -6.64 -7.80
C HIS A 60 14.79 -6.52 -9.11
N GLN A 61 14.12 -6.58 -10.26
CA GLN A 61 14.77 -6.43 -11.56
C GLN A 61 15.45 -5.06 -11.72
N SER A 62 14.84 -4.00 -11.18
CA SER A 62 15.44 -2.67 -11.16
C SER A 62 16.70 -2.64 -10.29
N LEU A 63 16.66 -3.31 -9.11
CA LEU A 63 17.82 -3.45 -8.24
C LEU A 63 18.98 -4.13 -8.98
N ALA A 64 18.73 -5.27 -9.64
CA ALA A 64 19.76 -6.00 -10.39
C ALA A 64 20.39 -5.13 -11.48
N ARG A 65 19.57 -4.44 -12.28
CA ARG A 65 20.02 -3.59 -13.39
C ARG A 65 20.81 -2.37 -12.93
N VAL A 66 20.36 -1.69 -11.87
CA VAL A 66 21.09 -0.54 -11.30
C VAL A 66 22.41 -0.99 -10.70
N THR A 67 22.45 -2.15 -10.03
CA THR A 67 23.69 -2.73 -9.47
C THR A 67 24.68 -3.08 -10.58
N ASP A 68 24.23 -3.77 -11.62
CA ASP A 68 25.08 -4.16 -12.75
C ASP A 68 25.68 -2.93 -13.45
N LEU A 69 24.88 -1.93 -13.77
CA LEU A 69 25.36 -0.68 -14.38
C LEU A 69 26.34 0.06 -13.46
N SER A 70 26.07 0.12 -12.16
CA SER A 70 27.00 0.75 -11.19
C SER A 70 28.37 0.10 -11.20
N ARG A 71 28.45 -1.24 -11.29
CA ARG A 71 29.70 -1.98 -11.39
C ARG A 71 30.41 -1.79 -12.72
N GLN A 72 29.68 -1.63 -13.82
CA GLN A 72 30.24 -1.34 -15.12
C GLN A 72 30.89 0.06 -15.19
N ILE A 73 30.29 1.06 -14.52
CA ILE A 73 30.78 2.43 -14.48
C ILE A 73 31.96 2.58 -13.50
N SER A 74 31.87 1.94 -12.34
CA SER A 74 32.85 2.07 -11.26
C SER A 74 33.31 0.70 -10.75
N ARG A 75 34.62 0.60 -10.45
CA ARG A 75 35.17 -0.60 -9.80
C ARG A 75 35.04 -0.56 -8.26
N ARG A 76 34.31 0.42 -7.74
CA ARG A 76 34.11 0.56 -6.29
C ARG A 76 33.06 -0.43 -5.79
N PRO A 77 33.16 -0.86 -4.54
CA PRO A 77 32.19 -1.78 -3.95
C PRO A 77 30.76 -1.26 -4.03
N VAL A 78 29.84 -2.14 -4.44
CA VAL A 78 28.40 -1.85 -4.47
C VAL A 78 27.72 -2.61 -3.34
N CYS A 79 27.08 -1.89 -2.44
CA CYS A 79 26.26 -2.45 -1.38
C CYS A 79 24.77 -2.25 -1.66
N ILE A 80 23.97 -3.25 -1.28
CA ILE A 80 22.51 -3.21 -1.41
C ILE A 80 21.86 -3.32 -0.03
N GLY A 81 20.63 -2.85 0.10
CA GLY A 81 19.90 -2.94 1.37
C GLY A 81 18.41 -2.65 1.21
N GLY A 82 17.69 -2.67 2.32
CA GLY A 82 16.24 -2.43 2.37
C GLY A 82 15.43 -3.67 2.68
N VAL A 83 14.10 -3.52 2.75
CA VAL A 83 13.18 -4.58 3.19
C VAL A 83 13.23 -5.80 2.26
N HIS A 84 13.24 -5.57 0.94
CA HIS A 84 13.32 -6.66 -0.03
C HIS A 84 14.60 -7.50 0.15
N VAL A 85 15.75 -6.84 0.27
CA VAL A 85 17.05 -7.50 0.49
C VAL A 85 17.06 -8.29 1.80
N THR A 86 16.47 -7.73 2.86
CA THR A 86 16.37 -8.39 4.18
C THR A 86 15.52 -9.66 4.11
N ASN A 87 14.40 -9.62 3.38
CA ASN A 87 13.45 -10.72 3.36
C ASN A 87 13.98 -11.97 2.64
N ASP A 88 14.91 -11.84 1.69
CA ASP A 88 15.46 -12.99 0.99
C ASP A 88 16.92 -12.75 0.53
N VAL A 89 17.77 -12.37 1.49
CA VAL A 89 19.13 -11.91 1.20
C VAL A 89 19.96 -12.94 0.42
N LYS A 90 19.75 -14.23 0.66
CA LYS A 90 20.49 -15.28 -0.05
C LYS A 90 20.20 -15.25 -1.55
N ARG A 91 18.91 -15.38 -1.93
CA ARG A 91 18.51 -15.37 -3.35
C ARG A 91 18.78 -14.02 -4.01
N VAL A 92 18.58 -12.91 -3.28
CA VAL A 92 18.93 -11.59 -3.81
C VAL A 92 20.42 -11.48 -4.12
N MET A 93 21.29 -11.94 -3.22
CA MET A 93 22.74 -11.95 -3.46
C MET A 93 23.18 -12.96 -4.53
N GLU A 94 22.44 -14.02 -4.77
CA GLU A 94 22.71 -14.97 -5.86
C GLU A 94 22.39 -14.35 -7.23
N ASP A 95 21.32 -13.54 -7.33
CA ASP A 95 20.83 -12.96 -8.59
C ASP A 95 21.39 -11.55 -8.87
N VAL A 96 21.67 -10.77 -7.82
CA VAL A 96 22.19 -9.39 -7.95
C VAL A 96 23.71 -9.38 -7.74
N PRO A 97 24.50 -8.79 -8.67
CA PRO A 97 25.95 -8.79 -8.58
C PRO A 97 26.49 -7.74 -7.59
N ALA A 98 25.95 -7.71 -6.38
CA ALA A 98 26.42 -6.83 -5.32
C ALA A 98 27.60 -7.46 -4.55
N ASP A 99 28.49 -6.62 -4.03
CA ASP A 99 29.61 -7.06 -3.22
C ASP A 99 29.18 -7.35 -1.78
N MET A 100 28.18 -6.62 -1.29
CA MET A 100 27.63 -6.81 0.05
C MET A 100 26.16 -6.39 0.15
N ALA A 101 25.47 -6.94 1.14
CA ALA A 101 24.08 -6.63 1.48
C ALA A 101 23.94 -6.26 2.95
N PHE A 102 23.35 -5.11 3.23
CA PHE A 102 22.93 -4.74 4.58
C PHE A 102 21.50 -5.21 4.82
N ILE A 103 21.31 -6.00 5.88
CA ILE A 103 20.02 -6.54 6.28
C ILE A 103 19.47 -5.78 7.49
N TYR A 104 18.14 -5.77 7.63
CA TYR A 104 17.43 -5.02 8.68
C TYR A 104 17.64 -3.50 8.57
N GLU A 105 17.73 -2.81 9.71
CA GLU A 105 17.94 -1.36 9.75
C GLU A 105 19.43 -1.02 9.65
N GLY A 106 19.79 -0.24 8.64
CA GLY A 106 21.20 0.09 8.35
C GLY A 106 21.81 1.21 9.19
N ASP A 107 21.02 1.89 10.03
CA ASP A 107 21.46 3.11 10.74
C ASP A 107 22.75 2.93 11.53
N LEU A 108 22.86 1.85 12.27
CA LEU A 108 24.04 1.56 13.10
C LEU A 108 25.04 0.61 12.42
N SER A 109 24.54 -0.37 11.69
CA SER A 109 25.38 -1.40 11.06
C SER A 109 26.24 -0.83 9.94
N PHE A 110 25.71 0.08 9.12
CA PHE A 110 26.48 0.76 8.08
C PHE A 110 27.57 1.65 8.65
N LEU A 111 27.29 2.39 9.72
CA LEU A 111 28.32 3.19 10.41
C LEU A 111 29.43 2.32 11.01
N ARG A 112 29.05 1.19 11.61
CA ARG A 112 30.03 0.20 12.12
C ARG A 112 30.88 -0.41 11.02
N PHE A 113 30.27 -0.70 9.88
CA PHE A 113 30.99 -1.17 8.70
C PHE A 113 32.06 -0.14 8.27
N ILE A 114 31.71 1.13 8.17
CA ILE A 114 32.67 2.18 7.85
C ILE A 114 33.81 2.25 8.88
N GLU A 115 33.51 2.15 10.18
CA GLU A 115 34.53 2.14 11.24
C GLU A 115 35.48 0.94 11.14
N VAL A 116 34.98 -0.22 10.68
CA VAL A 116 35.83 -1.40 10.39
C VAL A 116 36.72 -1.17 9.17
N VAL A 117 36.18 -0.62 8.08
CA VAL A 117 36.96 -0.32 6.87
C VAL A 117 38.05 0.71 7.15
N GLU A 118 37.78 1.69 8.01
CA GLU A 118 38.76 2.69 8.47
C GLU A 118 39.77 2.15 9.48
N GLY A 119 39.70 0.87 9.84
CA GLY A 119 40.58 0.25 10.84
C GLY A 119 40.35 0.70 12.29
N LYS A 120 39.24 1.39 12.58
CA LYS A 120 38.87 1.83 13.92
C LYS A 120 38.24 0.72 14.75
N ARG A 121 37.79 -0.37 14.12
CA ARG A 121 37.21 -1.55 14.76
C ARG A 121 37.68 -2.83 14.08
N PRO A 122 37.72 -3.96 14.79
CA PRO A 122 38.04 -5.24 14.18
C PRO A 122 36.87 -5.77 13.32
N ALA A 123 37.18 -6.58 12.32
CA ALA A 123 36.18 -7.19 11.42
C ALA A 123 35.16 -8.07 12.17
N SER A 124 35.54 -8.62 13.35
CA SER A 124 34.64 -9.40 14.22
C SER A 124 33.44 -8.60 14.74
N GLU A 125 33.48 -7.28 14.67
CA GLU A 125 32.37 -6.40 15.07
C GLU A 125 31.40 -6.06 13.92
N LEU A 126 31.61 -6.58 12.71
CA LEU A 126 30.65 -6.46 11.64
C LEU A 126 29.28 -6.99 12.07
N SER A 127 28.22 -6.36 11.62
CA SER A 127 26.85 -6.61 12.07
C SER A 127 25.87 -6.37 10.95
N GLN A 128 24.87 -7.26 10.81
CA GLN A 128 23.77 -7.11 9.85
C GLN A 128 24.26 -6.90 8.40
N VAL A 129 25.33 -7.56 8.03
CA VAL A 129 25.89 -7.49 6.68
C VAL A 129 26.20 -8.89 6.16
N VAL A 130 25.95 -9.10 4.89
CA VAL A 130 26.37 -10.29 4.12
C VAL A 130 27.38 -9.81 3.08
N ILE A 131 28.55 -10.41 3.05
CA ILE A 131 29.66 -10.02 2.16
C ILE A 131 29.95 -11.18 1.22
N ARG A 132 30.15 -10.87 -0.06
CA ARG A 132 30.61 -11.84 -1.06
C ARG A 132 32.13 -11.88 -1.01
N ASP A 133 32.68 -13.05 -0.67
CA ASP A 133 34.11 -13.30 -0.60
C ASP A 133 34.44 -14.61 -1.38
N ASP A 134 35.26 -14.52 -2.40
CA ASP A 134 35.64 -15.63 -3.30
C ASP A 134 34.45 -16.51 -3.76
N GLY A 135 33.29 -15.91 -3.98
CA GLY A 135 32.07 -16.58 -4.44
C GLY A 135 31.20 -17.13 -3.31
N GLU A 136 31.67 -17.15 -2.07
CA GLU A 136 30.88 -17.49 -0.90
C GLU A 136 30.23 -16.26 -0.27
N LEU A 137 29.17 -16.50 0.52
CA LEU A 137 28.46 -15.46 1.25
C LEU A 137 28.78 -15.56 2.74
N LEU A 138 29.63 -14.65 3.22
CA LEU A 138 29.94 -14.50 4.64
C LEU A 138 28.87 -13.65 5.32
N ARG A 139 28.24 -14.20 6.37
CA ARG A 139 27.11 -13.56 7.03
C ARG A 139 27.45 -13.17 8.48
N PHE A 140 27.15 -11.91 8.84
CA PHE A 140 27.34 -11.32 10.15
C PHE A 140 25.98 -10.92 10.73
N ASP A 141 25.38 -11.80 11.53
CA ASP A 141 23.98 -11.70 11.97
C ASP A 141 23.76 -10.90 13.26
N ASN A 142 24.81 -10.40 13.90
CA ASN A 142 24.66 -9.59 15.11
C ASN A 142 23.70 -8.42 14.85
N ARG A 143 22.56 -8.41 15.53
CA ARG A 143 21.54 -7.40 15.31
C ARG A 143 21.76 -6.16 16.16
N LEU A 144 21.91 -5.02 15.52
CA LEU A 144 21.94 -3.69 16.12
C LEU A 144 20.59 -3.01 15.88
N VAL A 145 19.84 -2.86 16.95
CA VAL A 145 18.53 -2.19 16.87
C VAL A 145 18.70 -0.73 17.30
N PRO A 146 18.46 0.26 16.42
CA PRO A 146 18.54 1.66 16.79
C PRO A 146 17.57 2.01 17.93
N SER A 147 18.04 2.78 18.90
CA SER A 147 17.22 3.30 20.00
C SER A 147 16.28 4.41 19.51
N PRO A 148 15.28 4.83 20.32
CA PRO A 148 14.50 6.03 20.03
C PRO A 148 15.34 7.29 19.77
N ASP A 149 16.46 7.45 20.48
CA ASP A 149 17.36 8.59 20.29
C ASP A 149 18.13 8.51 18.96
N ASP A 150 18.55 7.30 18.56
CA ASP A 150 19.24 7.09 17.28
C ASP A 150 18.35 7.43 16.08
N ILE A 151 17.04 7.20 16.18
CA ILE A 151 16.08 7.48 15.10
C ILE A 151 15.45 8.89 15.19
N SER A 152 15.62 9.60 16.31
CA SER A 152 15.11 10.95 16.52
C SER A 152 16.01 12.01 15.86
N LEU A 153 16.22 11.85 14.55
CA LEU A 153 17.03 12.75 13.76
C LEU A 153 16.19 13.35 12.63
N MET A 154 16.47 14.61 12.30
CA MET A 154 15.96 15.23 11.09
C MET A 154 16.59 14.52 9.88
N PRO A 155 15.81 14.05 8.90
CA PRO A 155 16.35 13.55 7.64
C PRO A 155 17.19 14.61 6.93
N ALA A 156 18.20 14.17 6.16
CA ALA A 156 19.10 15.05 5.43
C ALA A 156 18.43 15.57 4.14
N PHE A 157 17.35 16.34 4.27
CA PHE A 157 16.60 16.87 3.13
C PHE A 157 17.43 17.74 2.19
N GLU A 158 18.53 18.31 2.68
CA GLU A 158 19.50 19.09 1.89
C GLU A 158 20.15 18.27 0.77
N LEU A 159 20.12 16.93 0.85
CA LEU A 159 20.57 16.04 -0.23
C LEU A 159 19.54 15.90 -1.36
N VAL A 160 18.33 16.40 -1.16
CA VAL A 160 17.24 16.31 -2.13
C VAL A 160 16.97 17.69 -2.70
N ALA A 161 17.48 17.96 -3.90
CA ALA A 161 17.41 19.29 -4.51
C ALA A 161 15.98 19.73 -4.82
N ASP A 162 15.10 18.82 -5.20
CA ASP A 162 13.73 19.12 -5.60
C ASP A 162 12.86 17.87 -5.50
N LEU A 163 11.73 17.97 -4.78
CA LEU A 163 10.74 16.91 -4.61
C LEU A 163 9.49 17.10 -5.49
N SER A 164 9.46 18.10 -6.36
CA SER A 164 8.23 18.52 -7.06
C SER A 164 7.56 17.41 -7.86
N ALA A 165 8.32 16.64 -8.66
CA ALA A 165 7.75 15.56 -9.45
C ALA A 165 7.31 14.39 -8.57
N TYR A 166 8.10 14.02 -7.57
CA TYR A 166 7.76 12.94 -6.64
C TYR A 166 6.49 13.25 -5.84
N THR A 167 6.37 14.46 -5.31
CA THR A 167 5.21 14.87 -4.52
C THR A 167 3.91 14.98 -5.33
N GLN A 168 4.01 15.14 -6.64
CA GLN A 168 2.85 15.23 -7.54
C GLN A 168 2.49 13.91 -8.22
N HIS A 169 3.46 13.10 -8.57
CA HIS A 169 3.30 11.93 -9.44
C HIS A 169 3.77 10.62 -8.82
N GLY A 170 4.68 10.67 -7.85
CA GLY A 170 5.25 9.50 -7.17
C GLY A 170 4.48 9.02 -5.95
N SER A 171 3.31 9.55 -5.68
CA SER A 171 2.52 9.29 -4.48
C SER A 171 1.79 7.94 -4.56
N ILE A 172 1.87 7.17 -3.48
CA ILE A 172 1.07 5.95 -3.29
C ILE A 172 -0.27 6.27 -2.61
N GLY A 173 -0.42 7.43 -1.99
CA GLY A 173 -1.58 7.80 -1.18
C GLY A 173 -2.68 8.50 -1.99
N ALA A 174 -3.89 7.94 -1.96
CA ALA A 174 -5.05 8.56 -2.60
C ALA A 174 -5.68 9.70 -1.77
N PHE A 175 -5.26 9.89 -0.52
CA PHE A 175 -5.96 10.81 0.41
C PHE A 175 -5.54 12.27 0.29
N SER A 176 -4.37 12.56 -0.28
CA SER A 176 -3.93 13.95 -0.55
C SER A 176 -4.93 14.72 -1.43
N GLN A 177 -5.65 14.02 -2.31
CA GLN A 177 -6.71 14.60 -3.13
C GLN A 177 -7.89 15.16 -2.32
N PHE A 178 -8.09 14.70 -1.07
CA PHE A 178 -9.14 15.25 -0.21
C PHE A 178 -8.77 16.64 0.33
N LYS A 179 -7.48 17.01 0.31
CA LYS A 179 -7.07 18.40 0.56
C LYS A 179 -7.43 19.28 -0.63
N ARG A 180 -6.87 18.96 -1.77
CA ARG A 180 -7.18 19.53 -3.10
C ARG A 180 -6.60 18.66 -4.20
N GLU A 181 -7.05 18.85 -5.44
CA GLU A 181 -6.43 18.20 -6.59
C GLU A 181 -4.94 18.59 -6.67
N LYS A 182 -4.08 17.58 -6.85
CA LYS A 182 -2.61 17.74 -6.92
C LYS A 182 -1.99 18.44 -5.69
N ALA A 183 -2.53 18.22 -4.49
CA ALA A 183 -1.88 18.65 -3.26
C ALA A 183 -0.48 18.02 -3.16
N ARG A 184 0.52 18.83 -2.81
CA ARG A 184 1.88 18.32 -2.59
C ARG A 184 1.92 17.51 -1.31
N LEU A 185 2.42 16.28 -1.40
CA LEU A 185 2.52 15.40 -0.26
C LEU A 185 3.96 14.97 0.04
N ALA A 186 4.21 14.66 1.29
CA ALA A 186 5.41 13.96 1.72
C ALA A 186 5.05 12.81 2.65
N THR A 187 5.97 11.88 2.79
CA THR A 187 5.86 10.76 3.74
C THR A 187 6.70 11.05 4.97
N VAL A 188 6.18 10.74 6.15
CA VAL A 188 6.84 10.94 7.44
C VAL A 188 6.67 9.69 8.30
N LEU A 189 7.66 9.40 9.15
CA LEU A 189 7.62 8.35 10.17
C LEU A 189 7.71 8.98 11.56
N ALA A 190 6.72 8.75 12.40
CA ALA A 190 6.77 9.08 13.82
C ALA A 190 7.37 7.94 14.66
N ASN A 191 7.29 6.70 14.18
CA ASN A 191 7.85 5.52 14.85
C ASN A 191 8.29 4.45 13.86
N ARG A 192 9.03 3.46 14.35
CA ARG A 192 9.43 2.26 13.60
C ARG A 192 8.99 1.00 14.32
N GLY A 193 8.49 0.02 13.56
CA GLY A 193 8.07 -1.27 14.05
C GLY A 193 6.59 -1.35 14.41
N CYS A 194 6.17 -2.54 14.80
CA CYS A 194 4.79 -2.84 15.11
C CYS A 194 4.70 -3.83 16.29
N ARG A 195 3.73 -3.62 17.20
CA ARG A 195 3.46 -4.58 18.31
C ARG A 195 2.73 -5.84 17.84
N ALA A 196 2.15 -5.84 16.64
CA ALA A 196 1.46 -7.00 16.07
C ALA A 196 2.42 -8.15 15.72
N GLN A 197 1.85 -9.36 15.60
CA GLN A 197 2.59 -10.58 15.26
C GLN A 197 1.98 -11.28 14.03
N CYS A 198 1.37 -10.50 13.13
CA CYS A 198 0.68 -11.05 11.97
C CYS A 198 1.60 -11.95 11.15
N THR A 199 1.16 -13.19 10.88
CA THR A 199 2.00 -14.22 10.24
C THR A 199 2.34 -13.91 8.78
N PHE A 200 1.56 -13.05 8.13
CA PHE A 200 1.76 -12.64 6.73
C PHE A 200 2.62 -11.37 6.56
N CYS A 201 3.00 -10.72 7.66
CA CYS A 201 3.65 -9.40 7.64
C CYS A 201 5.15 -9.49 7.90
N SER A 202 5.96 -8.87 7.05
CA SER A 202 7.43 -8.85 7.16
C SER A 202 7.96 -7.75 8.08
N VAL A 203 7.14 -6.83 8.57
CA VAL A 203 7.56 -5.70 9.43
C VAL A 203 8.39 -6.18 10.62
N ARG A 204 7.95 -7.25 11.28
CA ARG A 204 8.63 -7.79 12.45
C ARG A 204 9.98 -8.43 12.11
N THR A 205 10.12 -9.00 10.94
CA THR A 205 11.40 -9.52 10.43
C THR A 205 12.36 -8.36 10.21
N PHE A 206 11.91 -7.28 9.61
CA PHE A 206 12.75 -6.13 9.30
C PHE A 206 13.04 -5.24 10.53
N ASN A 207 12.00 -4.72 11.19
CA ASN A 207 12.15 -3.76 12.30
C ASN A 207 12.40 -4.40 13.68
N GLY A 208 12.17 -5.72 13.81
CA GLY A 208 12.26 -6.42 15.11
C GLY A 208 10.95 -6.34 15.91
N VAL A 209 11.08 -6.58 17.21
CA VAL A 209 9.95 -6.65 18.14
C VAL A 209 9.68 -5.30 18.76
N GLY A 210 8.39 -4.92 18.83
CA GLY A 210 7.96 -3.69 19.50
C GLY A 210 7.98 -2.47 18.59
N VAL A 211 7.77 -1.31 19.20
CA VAL A 211 7.73 -0.01 18.54
C VAL A 211 8.72 0.94 19.19
N ARG A 212 9.40 1.72 18.39
CA ARG A 212 10.35 2.76 18.82
C ARG A 212 9.90 4.09 18.26
N GLY A 213 9.37 4.97 19.12
CA GLY A 213 8.90 6.31 18.75
C GLY A 213 10.06 7.31 18.62
N LYS A 214 10.00 8.16 17.60
CA LYS A 214 10.82 9.38 17.54
C LYS A 214 10.35 10.39 18.59
N ALA A 215 11.23 11.30 18.99
CA ALA A 215 10.86 12.45 19.78
C ALA A 215 9.83 13.31 19.01
N ILE A 216 8.68 13.59 19.63
CA ILE A 216 7.55 14.30 18.99
C ILE A 216 7.98 15.65 18.41
N GLY A 217 8.82 16.41 19.15
CA GLY A 217 9.34 17.68 18.65
C GLY A 217 10.07 17.55 17.32
N VAL A 218 10.92 16.52 17.17
CA VAL A 218 11.66 16.25 15.93
C VAL A 218 10.71 15.93 14.77
N VAL A 219 9.67 15.13 15.04
CA VAL A 219 8.66 14.76 14.01
C VAL A 219 7.90 16.01 13.52
N VAL A 220 7.49 16.88 14.45
CA VAL A 220 6.72 18.08 14.10
C VAL A 220 7.61 19.12 13.43
N ASP A 221 8.90 19.23 13.83
CA ASP A 221 9.88 20.08 13.17
C ASP A 221 10.19 19.58 11.75
N GLU A 222 10.24 18.26 11.53
CA GLU A 222 10.35 17.65 10.19
C GLU A 222 9.18 18.08 9.28
N ILE A 223 7.95 18.03 9.77
CA ILE A 223 6.76 18.45 9.01
C ILE A 223 6.80 19.96 8.75
N ALA A 224 7.21 20.78 9.72
CA ALA A 224 7.36 22.22 9.54
C ALA A 224 8.39 22.54 8.46
N TYR A 225 9.54 21.86 8.50
CA TYR A 225 10.59 21.99 7.49
C TYR A 225 10.11 21.65 6.08
N LEU A 226 9.43 20.48 5.94
CA LEU A 226 8.86 20.05 4.68
C LEU A 226 7.84 21.05 4.11
N LYS A 227 7.01 21.63 4.98
CA LYS A 227 6.07 22.67 4.58
C LYS A 227 6.77 23.94 4.11
N GLU A 228 7.75 24.41 4.85
CA GLU A 228 8.44 25.67 4.58
C GLU A 228 9.31 25.61 3.33
N HIS A 229 10.05 24.51 3.12
CA HIS A 229 11.05 24.38 2.06
C HIS A 229 10.53 23.71 0.80
N TYR A 230 9.52 22.84 0.91
CA TYR A 230 8.97 22.07 -0.21
C TYR A 230 7.48 22.31 -0.45
N GLU A 231 6.87 23.26 0.28
CA GLU A 231 5.47 23.64 0.17
C GLU A 231 4.50 22.44 0.34
N ILE A 232 4.87 21.48 1.21
CA ILE A 232 4.04 20.30 1.45
C ILE A 232 2.73 20.69 2.13
N GLU A 233 1.64 20.13 1.64
CA GLU A 233 0.27 20.40 2.10
C GLU A 233 -0.38 19.20 2.77
N HIS A 234 0.17 18.00 2.51
CA HIS A 234 -0.37 16.75 3.01
C HIS A 234 0.74 15.82 3.45
N ILE A 235 0.56 15.15 4.58
CA ILE A 235 1.49 14.15 5.12
C ILE A 235 0.83 12.77 5.07
N MET A 236 1.53 11.80 4.51
CA MET A 236 1.20 10.40 4.61
C MET A 236 2.10 9.74 5.66
N TRP A 237 1.51 9.25 6.75
CA TRP A 237 2.25 8.49 7.75
C TRP A 237 2.63 7.11 7.22
N LEU A 238 3.92 6.77 7.29
CA LEU A 238 4.43 5.45 6.89
C LEU A 238 4.58 4.48 8.05
N ASP A 239 4.15 4.89 9.22
CA ASP A 239 4.23 4.10 10.45
C ASP A 239 3.51 2.76 10.30
N ASP A 240 4.13 1.69 10.77
CA ASP A 240 3.52 0.35 10.81
C ASP A 240 2.52 0.20 11.97
N ASP A 241 2.61 1.03 13.00
CA ASP A 241 1.71 1.08 14.15
C ASP A 241 1.66 2.51 14.72
N LEU A 242 1.08 3.44 13.97
CA LEU A 242 1.00 4.86 14.33
C LEU A 242 0.35 5.07 15.72
N PHE A 243 -0.65 4.26 16.07
CA PHE A 243 -1.40 4.36 17.31
C PHE A 243 -0.87 3.42 18.40
N TYR A 244 0.45 3.13 18.41
CA TYR A 244 1.03 2.13 19.31
C TYR A 244 0.89 2.44 20.79
N ASP A 245 0.91 3.69 21.16
CA ASP A 245 0.70 4.19 22.52
C ASP A 245 -0.29 5.36 22.51
N GLU A 246 -1.36 5.24 23.29
CA GLU A 246 -2.45 6.21 23.29
C GLU A 246 -2.00 7.60 23.68
N ARG A 247 -1.21 7.71 24.78
CA ARG A 247 -0.76 9.00 25.30
C ARG A 247 0.21 9.68 24.35
N HIS A 248 1.15 8.93 23.81
CA HIS A 248 2.09 9.41 22.80
C HIS A 248 1.37 9.90 21.55
N THR A 249 0.41 9.12 21.05
CA THR A 249 -0.36 9.47 19.85
C THR A 249 -1.20 10.73 20.04
N ILE A 250 -1.91 10.87 21.17
CA ILE A 250 -2.67 12.07 21.50
C ILE A 250 -1.73 13.27 21.62
N HIS A 251 -0.56 13.10 22.26
CA HIS A 251 0.43 14.19 22.38
C HIS A 251 0.96 14.64 21.02
N LEU A 252 1.30 13.70 20.12
CA LEU A 252 1.73 14.01 18.75
C LEU A 252 0.67 14.84 18.01
N PHE A 253 -0.58 14.41 18.02
CA PHE A 253 -1.65 15.11 17.31
C PHE A 253 -2.01 16.47 17.95
N ASN A 254 -1.96 16.57 19.26
CA ASN A 254 -2.13 17.85 19.96
C ASN A 254 -1.00 18.83 19.63
N GLU A 255 0.24 18.35 19.49
CA GLU A 255 1.37 19.19 19.09
C GLU A 255 1.21 19.68 17.64
N LEU A 256 0.76 18.83 16.71
CA LEU A 256 0.40 19.24 15.35
C LEU A 256 -0.68 20.32 15.34
N THR A 257 -1.73 20.14 16.15
CA THR A 257 -2.81 21.12 16.29
C THR A 257 -2.29 22.43 16.85
N ARG A 258 -1.45 22.37 17.91
CA ARG A 258 -0.85 23.54 18.55
C ARG A 258 0.05 24.33 17.59
N ARG A 259 0.84 23.65 16.79
CA ARG A 259 1.75 24.27 15.79
C ARG A 259 0.98 24.86 14.60
N ASN A 260 -0.25 24.42 14.37
CA ASN A 260 -1.14 24.92 13.32
C ASN A 260 -0.45 25.08 11.95
N LEU A 261 0.23 24.03 11.50
CA LEU A 261 1.00 24.06 10.27
C LEU A 261 0.14 24.13 9.00
N GLY A 262 -1.19 23.94 9.12
CA GLY A 262 -2.14 23.97 7.98
C GLY A 262 -1.97 22.80 7.02
N VAL A 263 -1.26 21.74 7.41
CA VAL A 263 -1.15 20.48 6.68
C VAL A 263 -2.30 19.56 7.04
N THR A 264 -2.73 18.74 6.09
CA THR A 264 -3.58 17.58 6.37
C THR A 264 -2.75 16.31 6.37
N TRP A 265 -3.32 15.20 6.86
CA TRP A 265 -2.59 13.94 6.89
C TRP A 265 -3.50 12.72 6.78
N ASP A 266 -2.90 11.60 6.41
CA ASP A 266 -3.54 10.29 6.42
C ASP A 266 -2.64 9.19 7.00
N ALA A 267 -3.26 8.07 7.41
CA ALA A 267 -2.58 6.84 7.82
C ALA A 267 -2.93 5.72 6.84
N SER A 268 -2.46 5.82 5.61
CA SER A 268 -2.68 4.86 4.52
C SER A 268 -2.03 3.51 4.77
N ASN A 269 -1.01 3.45 5.65
CA ASN A 269 -0.33 2.20 5.98
C ASN A 269 -1.16 1.31 6.93
N GLY A 270 -2.21 1.87 7.50
CA GLY A 270 -3.18 1.18 8.33
C GLY A 270 -2.93 1.34 9.83
N VAL A 271 -4.01 1.26 10.61
CA VAL A 271 -3.97 1.31 12.07
C VAL A 271 -4.62 0.07 12.68
N ILE A 272 -4.21 -0.30 13.87
CA ILE A 272 -4.79 -1.41 14.62
C ILE A 272 -6.14 -0.96 15.19
N ALA A 273 -7.24 -1.63 14.84
CA ALA A 273 -8.59 -1.28 15.23
C ALA A 273 -8.79 -1.11 16.75
N ALA A 274 -8.14 -1.95 17.56
CA ALA A 274 -8.19 -1.87 19.01
C ALA A 274 -7.58 -0.58 19.60
N ALA A 275 -6.75 0.12 18.81
CA ALA A 275 -6.16 1.41 19.19
C ALA A 275 -7.02 2.61 18.77
N CYS A 276 -8.06 2.41 17.97
CA CYS A 276 -9.02 3.46 17.58
C CYS A 276 -9.94 3.76 18.77
N LYS A 277 -9.49 4.59 19.71
CA LYS A 277 -10.26 5.08 20.85
C LYS A 277 -10.83 6.46 20.56
N GLU A 278 -11.85 6.87 21.33
CA GLU A 278 -12.55 8.13 21.10
C GLU A 278 -11.62 9.33 21.17
N GLU A 279 -10.77 9.39 22.20
CA GLU A 279 -9.82 10.48 22.42
C GLU A 279 -8.74 10.53 21.32
N VAL A 280 -8.26 9.35 20.87
CA VAL A 280 -7.30 9.25 19.77
C VAL A 280 -7.89 9.78 18.46
N LEU A 281 -9.12 9.35 18.13
CA LEU A 281 -9.79 9.78 16.89
C LEU A 281 -10.20 11.25 16.94
N ALA A 282 -10.59 11.77 18.11
CA ALA A 282 -10.87 13.19 18.30
C ALA A 282 -9.61 14.04 18.07
N ALA A 283 -8.46 13.64 18.66
CA ALA A 283 -7.18 14.32 18.45
C ALA A 283 -6.71 14.21 16.98
N ALA A 284 -6.89 13.05 16.35
CA ALA A 284 -6.62 12.85 14.93
C ALA A 284 -7.44 13.81 14.05
N ALA A 285 -8.75 13.88 14.29
CA ALA A 285 -9.65 14.78 13.55
C ALA A 285 -9.26 16.25 13.72
N ALA A 286 -8.92 16.67 14.95
CA ALA A 286 -8.51 18.04 15.27
C ALA A 286 -7.17 18.43 14.63
N SER A 287 -6.25 17.48 14.45
CA SER A 287 -4.93 17.71 13.86
C SER A 287 -4.87 17.66 12.33
N GLY A 288 -6.03 17.49 11.65
CA GLY A 288 -6.10 17.53 10.19
C GLY A 288 -6.11 16.16 9.51
N CYS A 289 -6.52 15.10 10.21
CA CYS A 289 -6.72 13.78 9.60
C CYS A 289 -7.79 13.83 8.51
N THR A 290 -7.46 13.38 7.31
CA THR A 290 -8.40 13.25 6.18
C THR A 290 -8.64 11.80 5.77
N GLY A 291 -7.80 10.87 6.21
CA GLY A 291 -7.93 9.46 5.85
C GLY A 291 -7.33 8.50 6.88
N LEU A 292 -8.07 7.46 7.21
CA LEU A 292 -7.59 6.36 8.07
C LEU A 292 -7.96 5.01 7.45
N ILE A 293 -7.02 4.07 7.51
CA ILE A 293 -7.25 2.69 7.10
C ILE A 293 -7.20 1.77 8.32
N ILE A 294 -8.23 0.97 8.53
CA ILE A 294 -8.23 -0.09 9.54
C ILE A 294 -7.70 -1.38 8.93
N GLY A 295 -6.67 -1.98 9.52
CA GLY A 295 -6.22 -3.31 9.14
C GLY A 295 -7.12 -4.38 9.78
N MET A 296 -8.15 -4.83 9.08
CA MET A 296 -9.05 -5.91 9.53
C MET A 296 -8.59 -7.28 9.03
N GLU A 297 -8.26 -7.37 7.76
CA GLU A 297 -7.85 -8.53 6.95
C GLU A 297 -8.98 -9.56 6.78
N SER A 298 -9.54 -10.09 7.87
CA SER A 298 -10.63 -11.06 7.84
C SER A 298 -11.70 -10.73 8.88
N GLY A 299 -12.95 -11.05 8.59
CA GLY A 299 -14.07 -11.02 9.54
C GLY A 299 -14.29 -12.36 10.28
N ASN A 300 -13.57 -13.40 9.89
CA ASN A 300 -13.71 -14.70 10.49
C ASN A 300 -12.78 -14.88 11.71
N PRO A 301 -13.32 -15.22 12.91
CA PRO A 301 -12.54 -15.32 14.14
C PRO A 301 -11.46 -16.41 14.11
N LYS A 302 -11.64 -17.49 13.31
CA LYS A 302 -10.63 -18.55 13.16
C LYS A 302 -9.44 -18.02 12.40
N ILE A 303 -9.65 -17.42 11.23
CA ILE A 303 -8.58 -16.81 10.42
C ILE A 303 -7.82 -15.76 11.23
N LEU A 304 -8.51 -14.84 11.92
CA LEU A 304 -7.86 -13.81 12.74
C LEU A 304 -6.91 -14.39 13.80
N ARG A 305 -7.28 -15.51 14.44
CA ARG A 305 -6.42 -16.21 15.40
C ARG A 305 -5.22 -16.87 14.74
N GLU A 306 -5.44 -17.58 13.64
CA GLU A 306 -4.38 -18.29 12.90
C GLU A 306 -3.33 -17.34 12.36
N VAL A 307 -3.74 -16.20 11.80
CA VAL A 307 -2.81 -15.18 11.31
C VAL A 307 -2.31 -14.23 12.40
N LYS A 308 -2.67 -14.44 13.67
CA LYS A 308 -2.26 -13.63 14.83
C LYS A 308 -2.57 -12.14 14.66
N LYS A 309 -3.70 -11.80 14.01
CA LYS A 309 -4.11 -10.40 13.85
C LYS A 309 -4.51 -9.81 15.20
N PRO A 310 -3.97 -8.61 15.58
CA PRO A 310 -4.40 -7.94 16.82
C PRO A 310 -5.78 -7.32 16.63
N GLY A 311 -6.76 -7.88 17.24
CA GLY A 311 -8.15 -7.42 17.18
C GLY A 311 -9.13 -8.55 16.97
N THR A 312 -10.39 -8.25 17.22
CA THR A 312 -11.52 -9.13 17.02
C THR A 312 -12.62 -8.38 16.29
N VAL A 313 -13.64 -9.06 15.79
CA VAL A 313 -14.81 -8.44 15.15
C VAL A 313 -15.39 -7.32 16.03
N LYS A 314 -15.43 -7.50 17.36
CA LYS A 314 -15.90 -6.46 18.29
C LYS A 314 -15.04 -5.18 18.21
N HIS A 315 -13.72 -5.30 18.09
CA HIS A 315 -12.84 -4.14 17.95
C HIS A 315 -13.06 -3.43 16.60
N PHE A 316 -13.26 -4.17 15.52
CA PHE A 316 -13.56 -3.60 14.21
C PHE A 316 -14.87 -2.83 14.21
N MET A 317 -15.94 -3.42 14.77
CA MET A 317 -17.24 -2.77 14.89
C MET A 317 -17.18 -1.50 15.75
N ARG A 318 -16.44 -1.55 16.86
CA ARG A 318 -16.26 -0.36 17.72
C ARG A 318 -15.48 0.75 17.01
N ALA A 319 -14.39 0.41 16.34
CA ALA A 319 -13.61 1.38 15.56
C ALA A 319 -14.46 2.01 14.45
N ALA A 320 -15.27 1.22 13.75
CA ALA A 320 -16.18 1.72 12.72
C ALA A 320 -17.25 2.67 13.31
N GLU A 321 -17.86 2.31 14.45
CA GLU A 321 -18.81 3.19 15.14
C GLU A 321 -18.19 4.55 15.49
N LEU A 322 -16.97 4.55 16.02
CA LEU A 322 -16.25 5.77 16.37
C LEU A 322 -15.89 6.60 15.14
N LEU A 323 -15.37 5.98 14.07
CA LEU A 323 -15.01 6.66 12.83
C LEU A 323 -16.22 7.33 12.16
N ARG A 324 -17.41 6.70 12.20
CA ARG A 324 -18.62 7.33 11.64
C ARG A 324 -19.04 8.62 12.35
N ARG A 325 -18.52 8.89 13.56
CA ARG A 325 -18.72 10.18 14.26
C ARG A 325 -17.84 11.31 13.69
N HIS A 326 -16.88 10.97 12.83
CA HIS A 326 -15.96 11.91 12.19
C HIS A 326 -16.11 11.85 10.65
N PRO A 327 -17.23 12.36 10.08
CA PRO A 327 -17.52 12.21 8.65
C PRO A 327 -16.49 12.86 7.72
N GLN A 328 -15.70 13.82 8.21
CA GLN A 328 -14.59 14.44 7.48
C GLN A 328 -13.42 13.51 7.23
N ILE A 329 -13.28 12.41 8.00
CA ILE A 329 -12.25 11.40 7.80
C ILE A 329 -12.75 10.35 6.81
N TYR A 330 -12.06 10.18 5.69
CA TYR A 330 -12.32 9.09 4.76
C TYR A 330 -11.80 7.79 5.34
N SER A 331 -12.70 6.93 5.73
CA SER A 331 -12.41 5.69 6.44
C SER A 331 -12.30 4.51 5.49
N CYS A 332 -11.17 3.82 5.52
CA CYS A 332 -10.95 2.61 4.72
C CYS A 332 -10.71 1.39 5.60
N VAL A 333 -10.81 0.21 4.97
CA VAL A 333 -10.51 -1.07 5.60
C VAL A 333 -9.62 -1.89 4.67
N PHE A 334 -8.55 -2.48 5.19
CA PHE A 334 -7.82 -3.54 4.50
C PHE A 334 -8.51 -4.87 4.74
N LEU A 335 -8.81 -5.58 3.66
CA LEU A 335 -9.30 -6.95 3.64
C LEU A 335 -8.33 -7.82 2.83
N MET A 336 -8.25 -9.09 3.20
CA MET A 336 -7.44 -10.08 2.50
C MET A 336 -8.21 -11.37 2.32
N LEU A 337 -8.07 -11.99 1.16
CA LEU A 337 -8.68 -13.28 0.80
C LEU A 337 -7.59 -14.29 0.45
N GLY A 338 -7.91 -15.57 0.57
CA GLY A 338 -7.03 -16.66 0.16
C GLY A 338 -6.02 -17.08 1.22
N PHE A 339 -6.35 -16.94 2.50
CA PHE A 339 -5.58 -17.54 3.57
C PHE A 339 -5.60 -19.09 3.48
N PRO A 340 -4.53 -19.79 3.92
CA PRO A 340 -4.54 -21.24 3.99
C PRO A 340 -5.77 -21.77 4.71
N GLY A 341 -6.50 -22.68 4.07
CA GLY A 341 -7.72 -23.27 4.63
C GLY A 341 -8.94 -22.34 4.75
N GLU A 342 -8.88 -21.13 4.19
CA GLU A 342 -10.02 -20.20 4.19
C GLU A 342 -11.12 -20.71 3.27
N THR A 343 -12.26 -21.05 3.84
CA THR A 343 -13.44 -21.54 3.09
C THR A 343 -14.28 -20.37 2.56
N LEU A 344 -15.17 -20.66 1.59
CA LEU A 344 -16.13 -19.69 1.08
C LEU A 344 -16.98 -19.07 2.21
N SER A 345 -17.42 -19.88 3.18
CA SER A 345 -18.18 -19.42 4.36
C SER A 345 -17.39 -18.40 5.19
N MET A 346 -16.08 -18.60 5.35
CA MET A 346 -15.20 -17.64 6.08
C MET A 346 -15.02 -16.32 5.32
N MET A 347 -14.96 -16.37 3.98
CA MET A 347 -14.96 -15.17 3.14
C MET A 347 -16.28 -14.40 3.27
N TYR A 348 -17.42 -15.11 3.41
CA TYR A 348 -18.70 -14.45 3.70
C TYR A 348 -18.75 -13.80 5.06
N ASP A 349 -18.15 -14.39 6.09
CA ASP A 349 -18.02 -13.73 7.40
C ASP A 349 -17.30 -12.40 7.25
N THR A 350 -16.21 -12.38 6.43
CA THR A 350 -15.46 -11.15 6.13
C THR A 350 -16.32 -10.11 5.42
N LEU A 351 -17.06 -10.52 4.38
CA LEU A 351 -17.99 -9.64 3.66
C LEU A 351 -19.07 -9.06 4.60
N ASN A 352 -19.68 -9.90 5.44
CA ASN A 352 -20.76 -9.47 6.35
C ASN A 352 -20.26 -8.48 7.39
N VAL A 353 -19.12 -8.76 8.04
CA VAL A 353 -18.50 -7.83 9.01
C VAL A 353 -18.15 -6.51 8.33
N ALA A 354 -17.54 -6.54 7.15
CA ALA A 354 -17.21 -5.34 6.39
C ALA A 354 -18.48 -4.50 6.07
N ARG A 355 -19.56 -5.14 5.64
CA ARG A 355 -20.85 -4.46 5.38
C ARG A 355 -21.44 -3.82 6.63
N GLU A 356 -21.40 -4.52 7.79
CA GLU A 356 -21.89 -3.99 9.04
C GLU A 356 -21.04 -2.83 9.57
N MET A 357 -19.72 -2.80 9.28
CA MET A 357 -18.85 -1.67 9.59
C MET A 357 -19.30 -0.39 8.88
N ASP A 358 -19.84 -0.48 7.69
CA ASP A 358 -20.34 0.62 6.85
C ASP A 358 -19.37 1.81 6.80
N LEU A 359 -18.12 1.54 6.39
CA LEU A 359 -17.08 2.54 6.20
C LEU A 359 -16.95 2.92 4.70
N ASP A 360 -16.15 3.94 4.39
CA ASP A 360 -16.18 4.59 3.09
C ASP A 360 -15.61 3.75 1.95
N TRP A 361 -14.56 2.93 2.22
CA TRP A 361 -13.91 2.12 1.19
C TRP A 361 -13.23 0.87 1.76
N TYR A 362 -13.17 -0.18 0.95
CA TYR A 362 -12.57 -1.46 1.29
C TYR A 362 -11.50 -1.81 0.26
N LYS A 363 -10.24 -1.87 0.70
CA LYS A 363 -9.10 -2.32 -0.11
C LYS A 363 -8.95 -3.81 0.09
N ILE A 364 -9.37 -4.59 -0.90
CA ILE A 364 -9.36 -6.05 -0.85
C ILE A 364 -8.12 -6.55 -1.57
N ALA A 365 -7.27 -7.28 -0.87
CA ALA A 365 -6.10 -7.95 -1.43
C ALA A 365 -6.31 -9.46 -1.48
N ILE A 366 -5.61 -10.13 -2.38
CA ILE A 366 -5.43 -11.58 -2.31
C ILE A 366 -4.08 -11.83 -1.66
N LEU A 367 -4.02 -12.78 -0.73
CA LEU A 367 -2.81 -13.08 0.02
C LEU A 367 -1.61 -13.30 -0.92
N GLN A 368 -0.56 -12.54 -0.70
CA GLN A 368 0.75 -12.72 -1.31
C GLN A 368 1.71 -13.18 -0.21
N PRO A 369 2.06 -14.46 -0.15
CA PRO A 369 3.00 -14.95 0.85
C PRO A 369 4.39 -14.40 0.54
N LEU A 370 4.94 -13.59 1.46
CA LEU A 370 6.26 -13.01 1.31
C LEU A 370 7.32 -13.90 1.95
N PRO A 371 8.48 -14.13 1.33
CA PRO A 371 9.59 -14.84 1.95
C PRO A 371 9.94 -14.29 3.33
N SER A 372 10.43 -15.12 4.21
CA SER A 372 10.74 -14.80 5.62
C SER A 372 9.52 -14.42 6.48
N THR A 373 8.31 -14.74 6.04
CA THR A 373 7.12 -14.63 6.88
C THR A 373 6.63 -16.02 7.31
N PRO A 374 6.09 -16.16 8.55
CA PRO A 374 5.60 -17.46 9.02
C PRO A 374 4.54 -18.10 8.10
N ILE A 375 3.72 -17.31 7.42
CA ILE A 375 2.70 -17.84 6.49
C ILE A 375 3.34 -18.39 5.22
N TYR A 376 4.45 -17.80 4.74
CA TYR A 376 5.19 -18.33 3.60
C TYR A 376 5.75 -19.72 3.93
N ASP A 377 6.42 -19.83 5.08
CA ASP A 377 7.01 -21.09 5.54
C ASP A 377 5.94 -22.17 5.74
N GLN A 378 4.78 -21.79 6.31
CA GLN A 378 3.62 -22.67 6.44
C GLN A 378 3.13 -23.16 5.08
N MET A 379 2.93 -22.27 4.12
CA MET A 379 2.39 -22.62 2.81
C MET A 379 3.35 -23.50 2.00
N VAL A 380 4.66 -23.30 2.13
CA VAL A 380 5.68 -24.18 1.55
C VAL A 380 5.61 -25.56 2.22
N ALA A 381 5.58 -25.63 3.56
CA ALA A 381 5.53 -26.88 4.30
C ALA A 381 4.26 -27.71 4.02
N GLU A 382 3.13 -27.05 3.77
CA GLU A 382 1.86 -27.67 3.41
C GLU A 382 1.75 -27.99 1.91
N GLY A 383 2.75 -27.64 1.08
CA GLY A 383 2.75 -27.85 -0.36
C GLY A 383 1.73 -26.99 -1.13
N LEU A 384 1.32 -25.88 -0.55
CA LEU A 384 0.37 -24.94 -1.19
C LEU A 384 1.08 -24.04 -2.20
N ILE A 385 2.37 -23.78 -2.02
CA ILE A 385 3.26 -23.03 -2.92
C ILE A 385 4.62 -23.74 -2.98
N GLU A 386 5.35 -23.50 -4.08
CA GLU A 386 6.75 -23.91 -4.19
C GLU A 386 7.67 -22.91 -3.49
N ASP A 387 8.82 -23.37 -2.96
CA ASP A 387 9.82 -22.50 -2.36
C ASP A 387 10.70 -21.84 -3.43
N VAL A 388 10.14 -20.91 -4.15
CA VAL A 388 10.80 -20.12 -5.21
C VAL A 388 11.19 -18.71 -4.74
N GLY A 389 10.96 -18.40 -3.47
CA GLY A 389 11.25 -17.11 -2.88
C GLY A 389 10.45 -15.97 -3.55
N PHE A 390 11.12 -14.85 -3.81
CA PHE A 390 10.50 -13.67 -4.41
C PHE A 390 10.28 -13.79 -5.92
N LEU A 391 10.87 -14.76 -6.61
CA LEU A 391 10.85 -14.85 -8.08
C LEU A 391 9.46 -15.06 -8.65
N GLU A 392 8.57 -15.71 -7.89
CA GLU A 392 7.18 -15.92 -8.27
C GLU A 392 6.17 -15.14 -7.42
N VAL A 393 6.63 -14.38 -6.45
CA VAL A 393 5.76 -13.42 -5.74
C VAL A 393 5.41 -12.30 -6.70
N ARG A 394 4.52 -12.59 -7.60
CA ARG A 394 4.01 -11.65 -8.58
C ARG A 394 2.90 -10.84 -7.94
N LEU A 395 3.18 -9.58 -7.67
CA LEU A 395 2.20 -8.57 -7.26
C LEU A 395 1.26 -8.21 -8.42
N GLU A 396 0.72 -9.21 -9.08
CA GLU A 396 -0.06 -9.07 -10.30
C GLU A 396 -1.50 -8.63 -10.08
N LEU A 397 -1.94 -8.70 -8.84
CA LEU A 397 -3.25 -8.25 -8.41
C LEU A 397 -3.07 -7.02 -7.52
N GLY A 398 -2.68 -5.92 -8.13
CA GLY A 398 -2.72 -4.63 -7.46
C GLY A 398 -4.15 -4.35 -6.95
N ALA A 399 -4.26 -3.68 -5.81
CA ALA A 399 -5.51 -3.34 -5.12
C ALA A 399 -6.60 -2.65 -6.00
N PHE A 400 -6.31 -2.35 -7.24
CA PHE A 400 -7.18 -1.66 -8.18
C PHE A 400 -7.30 -2.37 -9.54
N GLY A 401 -7.01 -3.68 -9.58
CA GLY A 401 -7.21 -4.45 -10.81
C GLY A 401 -6.43 -3.89 -12.01
N LYS A 402 -5.20 -3.41 -11.82
CA LYS A 402 -4.25 -3.28 -12.91
C LYS A 402 -3.94 -4.69 -13.40
N GLN A 403 -4.90 -5.26 -14.08
CA GLN A 403 -4.78 -6.56 -14.71
C GLN A 403 -3.90 -6.36 -15.93
N ASN A 404 -2.70 -6.88 -15.86
CA ASN A 404 -1.87 -7.06 -17.02
C ASN A 404 -2.66 -7.89 -18.05
N GLU A 405 -2.60 -7.56 -19.33
CA GLU A 405 -3.34 -8.29 -20.39
C GLU A 405 -3.10 -9.80 -20.38
N LEU A 406 -1.93 -10.24 -19.91
CA LEU A 406 -1.56 -11.65 -19.74
C LEU A 406 -2.49 -12.41 -18.76
N TYR A 407 -3.19 -11.72 -17.83
CA TYR A 407 -4.09 -12.33 -16.85
C TYR A 407 -5.57 -12.17 -17.18
N ARG A 408 -5.93 -11.36 -18.16
CA ARG A 408 -7.33 -11.21 -18.61
C ARG A 408 -7.90 -12.50 -19.17
N GLN A 409 -7.11 -13.27 -19.90
CA GLN A 409 -7.59 -14.52 -20.50
C GLN A 409 -8.01 -15.59 -19.48
N PRO A 410 -7.25 -15.87 -18.40
CA PRO A 410 -7.70 -16.77 -17.36
C PRO A 410 -8.96 -16.29 -16.61
N LEU A 411 -9.11 -14.97 -16.41
CA LEU A 411 -10.30 -14.39 -15.79
C LEU A 411 -11.52 -14.44 -16.70
N LEU A 412 -11.35 -14.23 -18.00
CA LEU A 412 -12.43 -14.39 -18.99
C LEU A 412 -12.92 -15.85 -19.10
N ALA A 413 -12.01 -16.81 -18.96
CA ALA A 413 -12.34 -18.23 -18.91
C ALA A 413 -12.90 -18.69 -17.55
N SER A 414 -13.02 -17.79 -16.55
CA SER A 414 -13.57 -18.11 -15.25
C SER A 414 -15.09 -18.28 -15.32
N ARG A 415 -15.62 -19.11 -14.42
CA ARG A 415 -17.07 -19.30 -14.28
C ARG A 415 -17.76 -17.96 -13.96
N SER A 416 -19.02 -17.81 -14.39
CA SER A 416 -19.85 -16.68 -13.98
C SER A 416 -20.04 -16.66 -12.45
N PHE A 417 -20.39 -15.52 -11.86
CA PHE A 417 -20.71 -15.46 -10.43
C PHE A 417 -21.78 -16.48 -10.04
N LYS A 418 -22.81 -16.64 -10.88
CA LYS A 418 -23.89 -17.63 -10.67
C LYS A 418 -23.33 -19.06 -10.57
N GLU A 419 -22.44 -19.45 -11.47
CA GLU A 419 -21.83 -20.77 -11.47
C GLU A 419 -20.93 -21.00 -10.26
N ILE A 420 -20.17 -19.99 -9.85
CA ILE A 420 -19.29 -20.08 -8.68
C ILE A 420 -20.13 -20.30 -7.42
N PHE A 421 -21.10 -19.43 -7.17
CA PHE A 421 -21.88 -19.49 -5.93
C PHE A 421 -22.91 -20.62 -5.91
N ALA A 422 -23.39 -21.09 -7.06
CA ALA A 422 -24.28 -22.23 -7.15
C ALA A 422 -23.57 -23.59 -6.95
N ASN A 423 -22.30 -23.69 -7.32
CA ASN A 423 -21.57 -24.96 -7.39
C ASN A 423 -20.45 -25.11 -6.34
N LEU A 424 -20.13 -24.06 -5.58
CA LEU A 424 -19.16 -24.14 -4.49
C LEU A 424 -19.85 -24.56 -3.18
N ASP A 425 -19.33 -25.64 -2.58
CA ASP A 425 -19.65 -25.95 -1.20
C ASP A 425 -19.16 -24.80 -0.29
N PRO A 426 -20.00 -24.21 0.56
CA PRO A 426 -19.62 -23.16 1.50
C PRO A 426 -18.42 -23.53 2.40
N ASN A 427 -18.24 -24.82 2.67
CA ASN A 427 -17.15 -25.35 3.49
C ASN A 427 -15.90 -25.73 2.66
N ALA A 428 -15.96 -25.64 1.35
CA ALA A 428 -14.80 -25.88 0.49
C ALA A 428 -13.87 -24.64 0.46
N VAL A 429 -12.57 -24.89 0.32
CA VAL A 429 -11.58 -23.85 0.02
C VAL A 429 -11.69 -23.53 -1.48
N PRO A 430 -12.00 -22.29 -1.86
CA PRO A 430 -12.12 -21.91 -3.25
C PRO A 430 -10.79 -22.03 -4.02
N SER A 431 -10.86 -22.37 -5.31
CA SER A 431 -9.69 -22.32 -6.17
C SER A 431 -9.21 -20.87 -6.36
N ARG A 432 -7.95 -20.68 -6.80
CA ARG A 432 -7.42 -19.34 -7.10
C ARG A 432 -8.32 -18.55 -8.05
N ARG A 433 -8.86 -19.19 -9.08
CA ARG A 433 -9.79 -18.55 -10.03
C ARG A 433 -11.10 -18.12 -9.37
N ASP A 434 -11.61 -18.94 -8.44
CA ASP A 434 -12.83 -18.60 -7.71
C ASP A 434 -12.59 -17.43 -6.77
N VAL A 435 -11.42 -17.37 -6.11
CA VAL A 435 -11.03 -16.23 -5.25
C VAL A 435 -10.98 -14.91 -6.04
N ASP A 436 -10.46 -14.93 -7.28
CA ASP A 436 -10.43 -13.73 -8.12
C ASP A 436 -11.84 -13.21 -8.42
N ASN A 437 -12.81 -14.11 -8.70
CA ASN A 437 -14.20 -13.73 -8.92
C ASN A 437 -14.90 -13.29 -7.63
N ILE A 438 -14.63 -13.96 -6.51
CA ILE A 438 -15.13 -13.56 -5.19
C ILE A 438 -14.62 -12.16 -4.84
N TRP A 439 -13.37 -11.86 -5.15
CA TRP A 439 -12.78 -10.52 -4.99
C TRP A 439 -13.57 -9.46 -5.74
N VAL A 440 -13.86 -9.68 -7.04
CA VAL A 440 -14.64 -8.73 -7.87
C VAL A 440 -16.05 -8.54 -7.31
N TYR A 441 -16.68 -9.61 -6.86
CA TYR A 441 -18.00 -9.57 -6.23
C TYR A 441 -17.97 -8.74 -4.93
N MET A 442 -17.00 -8.99 -4.07
CA MET A 442 -16.85 -8.24 -2.81
C MET A 442 -16.53 -6.77 -3.06
N ASP A 443 -15.66 -6.46 -4.01
CA ASP A 443 -15.32 -5.09 -4.38
C ASP A 443 -16.56 -4.31 -4.81
N TYR A 444 -17.38 -4.89 -5.68
CA TYR A 444 -18.64 -4.26 -6.08
C TYR A 444 -19.56 -4.01 -4.89
N HIS A 445 -19.81 -5.01 -4.06
CA HIS A 445 -20.78 -4.90 -2.97
C HIS A 445 -20.32 -3.98 -1.84
N LEU A 446 -19.04 -3.93 -1.55
CA LEU A 446 -18.50 -3.11 -0.47
C LEU A 446 -18.23 -1.67 -0.89
N ASN A 447 -17.78 -1.45 -2.14
CA ASN A 447 -17.31 -0.14 -2.58
C ASN A 447 -18.31 0.62 -3.46
N TYR A 448 -19.07 -0.10 -4.27
CA TYR A 448 -19.93 0.55 -5.27
C TYR A 448 -21.42 0.43 -4.94
N HIS A 449 -21.92 -0.78 -4.70
CA HIS A 449 -23.34 -0.99 -4.46
C HIS A 449 -23.91 -0.15 -3.30
N ARG A 450 -23.14 0.01 -2.21
CA ARG A 450 -23.52 0.85 -1.07
C ARG A 450 -23.79 2.31 -1.41
N LEU A 451 -23.21 2.81 -2.50
CA LEU A 451 -23.35 4.21 -2.93
C LEU A 451 -24.79 4.56 -3.32
N PHE A 452 -25.62 3.58 -3.69
CA PHE A 452 -27.06 3.82 -3.92
C PHE A 452 -27.83 4.24 -2.67
N SER A 453 -27.33 3.91 -1.48
CA SER A 453 -27.97 4.25 -0.20
C SER A 453 -27.27 5.36 0.57
N LEU A 454 -26.24 5.97 0.00
CA LEU A 454 -25.45 7.00 0.65
C LEU A 454 -26.21 8.34 0.66
N THR A 455 -26.45 8.91 1.84
CA THR A 455 -27.21 10.15 2.02
C THR A 455 -26.43 11.29 2.67
N ASP A 456 -25.31 11.00 3.37
CA ASP A 456 -24.49 12.02 4.01
C ASP A 456 -23.77 12.87 2.96
N SER A 457 -23.98 14.19 2.98
CA SER A 457 -23.46 15.11 1.97
C SER A 457 -21.94 15.21 1.98
N ILE A 458 -21.28 15.12 3.14
CA ILE A 458 -19.81 15.13 3.25
C ILE A 458 -19.27 13.86 2.60
N LYS A 459 -19.85 12.71 2.95
CA LYS A 459 -19.45 11.43 2.39
C LYS A 459 -19.68 11.34 0.88
N ILE A 460 -20.79 11.87 0.38
CA ILE A 460 -21.05 11.95 -1.07
C ILE A 460 -19.92 12.74 -1.77
N GLN A 461 -19.52 13.90 -1.24
CA GLN A 461 -18.43 14.69 -1.85
C GLN A 461 -17.09 13.94 -1.82
N LEU A 462 -16.78 13.25 -0.72
CA LEU A 462 -15.56 12.44 -0.63
C LEU A 462 -15.60 11.27 -1.62
N GLN A 463 -16.73 10.58 -1.75
CA GLN A 463 -16.90 9.48 -2.71
C GLN A 463 -16.77 9.97 -4.16
N LYS A 464 -17.34 11.12 -4.52
CA LYS A 464 -17.18 11.69 -5.85
C LYS A 464 -15.71 11.91 -6.20
N ARG A 465 -14.92 12.49 -5.30
CA ARG A 465 -13.48 12.67 -5.47
C ARG A 465 -12.74 11.34 -5.61
N MET A 466 -13.12 10.33 -4.80
CA MET A 466 -12.53 9.00 -4.89
C MET A 466 -12.82 8.36 -6.26
N LEU A 467 -14.06 8.39 -6.72
CA LEU A 467 -14.44 7.86 -8.03
C LEU A 467 -13.71 8.58 -9.17
N GLU A 468 -13.60 9.91 -9.10
CA GLU A 468 -12.86 10.73 -10.07
C GLU A 468 -11.38 10.35 -10.11
N ASN A 469 -10.75 10.14 -8.97
CA ASN A 469 -9.37 9.65 -8.90
C ASN A 469 -9.23 8.24 -9.50
N ILE A 470 -10.19 7.35 -9.24
CA ILE A 470 -10.15 6.00 -9.79
C ILE A 470 -10.16 6.05 -11.32
N TYR A 471 -11.16 6.66 -11.94
CA TYR A 471 -11.30 6.58 -13.40
C TYR A 471 -10.39 7.53 -14.20
N ASN A 472 -9.76 8.52 -13.55
CA ASN A 472 -8.81 9.42 -14.22
C ASN A 472 -7.35 9.04 -13.97
N VAL A 473 -7.02 8.49 -12.79
CA VAL A 473 -5.63 8.31 -12.34
C VAL A 473 -5.29 6.84 -12.09
N THR A 474 -6.02 6.19 -11.19
CA THR A 474 -5.63 4.86 -10.70
C THR A 474 -5.90 3.75 -11.72
N SER A 475 -7.08 3.81 -12.35
CA SER A 475 -7.53 2.86 -13.37
C SER A 475 -8.32 3.61 -14.44
N ALA A 476 -7.60 4.21 -15.40
CA ALA A 476 -8.19 5.07 -16.40
C ALA A 476 -9.39 4.42 -17.10
N GLY A 477 -10.55 5.10 -17.03
CA GLY A 477 -11.77 4.60 -17.62
C GLY A 477 -12.48 3.49 -16.85
N HIS A 478 -12.20 3.27 -15.55
CA HIS A 478 -12.83 2.21 -14.74
C HIS A 478 -14.37 2.26 -14.80
N PRO A 479 -15.07 1.24 -15.32
CA PRO A 479 -16.50 1.34 -15.64
C PRO A 479 -17.40 1.59 -14.44
N LEU A 480 -17.19 0.88 -13.31
CA LEU A 480 -17.99 1.11 -12.10
C LEU A 480 -17.79 2.52 -11.54
N ALA A 481 -16.57 3.04 -11.56
CA ALA A 481 -16.30 4.40 -11.10
C ALA A 481 -16.99 5.45 -11.99
N LEU A 482 -16.95 5.27 -13.31
CA LEU A 482 -17.68 6.13 -14.25
C LEU A 482 -19.19 6.05 -14.03
N TYR A 483 -19.74 4.83 -13.86
CA TYR A 483 -21.17 4.65 -13.64
C TYR A 483 -21.64 5.34 -12.36
N PHE A 484 -20.98 5.10 -11.22
CA PHE A 484 -21.42 5.69 -9.96
C PHE A 484 -21.16 7.19 -9.86
N ARG A 485 -20.13 7.71 -10.55
CA ARG A 485 -19.96 9.17 -10.67
C ARG A 485 -21.08 9.78 -11.51
N GLY A 486 -21.52 9.09 -12.57
CA GLY A 486 -22.69 9.47 -13.38
C GLY A 486 -24.00 9.40 -12.59
N TYR A 487 -24.17 8.39 -11.73
CA TYR A 487 -25.28 8.28 -10.79
C TYR A 487 -25.36 9.53 -9.89
N PHE A 488 -24.26 9.94 -9.28
CA PHE A 488 -24.23 11.17 -8.47
C PHE A 488 -24.53 12.43 -9.31
N ALA A 489 -24.06 12.51 -10.55
CA ALA A 489 -24.39 13.63 -11.45
C ALA A 489 -25.90 13.73 -11.70
N ARG A 490 -26.59 12.58 -11.88
CA ARG A 490 -28.06 12.55 -12.00
C ARG A 490 -28.77 13.00 -10.73
N LEU A 491 -28.29 12.57 -9.56
CA LEU A 491 -28.86 13.01 -8.27
C LEU A 491 -28.68 14.53 -8.04
N GLU A 492 -27.61 15.11 -8.58
CA GLU A 492 -27.30 16.55 -8.48
C GLU A 492 -27.96 17.39 -9.59
N ASN A 493 -28.79 16.79 -10.44
CA ASN A 493 -29.39 17.46 -11.62
C ASN A 493 -28.35 18.04 -12.59
N ASP A 494 -27.21 17.36 -12.76
CA ASP A 494 -26.20 17.68 -13.78
C ASP A 494 -26.29 16.72 -14.98
N PRO A 495 -27.22 16.97 -15.93
CA PRO A 495 -27.39 16.08 -17.07
C PRO A 495 -26.23 16.13 -18.05
N VAL A 496 -25.47 17.25 -18.08
CA VAL A 496 -24.33 17.42 -18.99
C VAL A 496 -23.20 16.48 -18.56
N LEU A 497 -22.83 16.51 -17.29
CA LEU A 497 -21.82 15.62 -16.76
C LEU A 497 -22.27 14.16 -16.85
N ALA A 498 -23.54 13.86 -16.56
CA ALA A 498 -24.06 12.50 -16.68
C ALA A 498 -23.94 11.95 -18.11
N GLU A 499 -24.19 12.77 -19.14
CA GLU A 499 -24.03 12.35 -20.54
C GLU A 499 -22.55 12.15 -20.92
N ILE A 500 -21.66 13.03 -20.48
CA ILE A 500 -20.21 12.85 -20.68
C ILE A 500 -19.74 11.52 -20.08
N LEU A 501 -20.18 11.22 -18.87
CA LEU A 501 -19.81 9.98 -18.17
C LEU A 501 -20.44 8.74 -18.80
N TYR A 502 -21.67 8.85 -19.33
CA TYR A 502 -22.31 7.79 -20.12
C TYR A 502 -21.47 7.42 -21.35
N GLU A 503 -21.05 8.41 -22.16
CA GLU A 503 -20.24 8.15 -23.35
C GLU A 503 -18.87 7.57 -22.99
N ARG A 504 -18.23 8.05 -21.92
CA ARG A 504 -16.97 7.47 -21.42
C ARG A 504 -17.14 6.04 -20.94
N LEU A 505 -18.21 5.74 -20.22
CA LEU A 505 -18.54 4.41 -19.75
C LEU A 505 -18.77 3.45 -20.92
N LYS A 506 -19.56 3.85 -21.91
CA LYS A 506 -19.81 3.04 -23.11
C LYS A 506 -18.51 2.71 -23.83
N LYS A 507 -17.66 3.73 -24.08
CA LYS A 507 -16.35 3.52 -24.70
C LYS A 507 -15.46 2.56 -23.89
N SER A 508 -15.48 2.68 -22.55
CA SER A 508 -14.72 1.79 -21.69
C SER A 508 -15.20 0.34 -21.76
N LEU A 509 -16.52 0.10 -21.77
CA LEU A 509 -17.09 -1.24 -21.92
C LEU A 509 -16.80 -1.81 -23.32
N ASP A 510 -16.90 -1.00 -24.38
CA ASP A 510 -16.59 -1.44 -25.73
C ASP A 510 -15.13 -1.88 -25.90
N SER A 511 -14.22 -1.28 -25.15
CA SER A 511 -12.79 -1.58 -25.19
C SER A 511 -12.36 -2.77 -24.31
N SER A 512 -13.23 -3.32 -23.47
CA SER A 512 -12.88 -4.37 -22.49
C SER A 512 -13.90 -5.52 -22.50
N GLU A 513 -13.50 -6.67 -23.04
CA GLU A 513 -14.29 -7.90 -23.00
C GLU A 513 -14.61 -8.33 -21.56
N TYR A 514 -13.61 -8.22 -20.68
CA TYR A 514 -13.78 -8.49 -19.25
C TYR A 514 -14.94 -7.69 -18.64
N TRP A 515 -14.98 -6.37 -18.84
CA TRP A 515 -16.03 -5.54 -18.27
C TRP A 515 -17.38 -5.72 -18.97
N ARG A 516 -17.41 -6.04 -20.28
CA ARG A 516 -18.67 -6.41 -20.97
C ARG A 516 -19.33 -7.63 -20.35
N ASP A 517 -18.52 -8.61 -19.88
CA ASP A 517 -19.02 -9.79 -19.19
C ASP A 517 -19.46 -9.51 -17.74
N LYS A 518 -18.61 -8.80 -16.98
CA LYS A 518 -18.83 -8.60 -15.54
C LYS A 518 -19.85 -7.51 -15.21
N PHE A 519 -19.91 -6.44 -15.98
CA PHE A 519 -20.74 -5.29 -15.68
C PHE A 519 -22.25 -5.62 -15.61
N PRO A 520 -22.85 -6.39 -16.54
CA PRO A 520 -24.25 -6.78 -16.44
C PRO A 520 -24.55 -7.69 -15.25
N ALA A 521 -23.58 -8.47 -14.79
CA ALA A 521 -23.75 -9.36 -13.65
C ALA A 521 -24.05 -8.61 -12.34
N PHE A 522 -23.76 -7.31 -12.28
CA PHE A 522 -24.10 -6.43 -11.16
C PHE A 522 -25.47 -5.75 -11.31
N ASN A 523 -26.26 -6.12 -12.29
CA ASN A 523 -27.53 -5.49 -12.63
C ASN A 523 -27.40 -3.96 -12.83
N VAL A 524 -26.28 -3.51 -13.36
CA VAL A 524 -26.03 -2.13 -13.75
C VAL A 524 -25.87 -2.03 -15.27
N SER A 525 -26.35 -0.93 -15.84
CA SER A 525 -26.33 -0.69 -17.27
C SER A 525 -26.04 0.76 -17.58
N PRO A 526 -25.25 1.08 -18.61
CA PRO A 526 -25.09 2.47 -19.07
C PRO A 526 -26.43 3.17 -19.30
N GLN A 527 -27.44 2.43 -19.75
CA GLN A 527 -28.78 2.95 -20.02
C GLN A 527 -29.44 3.60 -18.80
N HIS A 528 -29.11 3.12 -17.57
CA HIS A 528 -29.62 3.74 -16.34
C HIS A 528 -29.19 5.21 -16.21
N LEU A 529 -27.96 5.55 -16.64
CA LEU A 529 -27.49 6.93 -16.65
C LEU A 529 -28.25 7.79 -17.66
N ARG A 530 -28.53 7.24 -18.84
CA ARG A 530 -29.22 7.94 -19.90
C ARG A 530 -30.69 8.19 -19.56
N ASP A 531 -31.40 7.15 -19.14
CA ASP A 531 -32.84 7.19 -18.85
C ASP A 531 -33.14 7.77 -17.45
N ASN A 532 -32.11 7.99 -16.63
CA ASN A 532 -32.23 8.39 -15.22
C ASN A 532 -33.12 7.42 -14.40
N VAL A 533 -32.98 6.14 -14.65
CA VAL A 533 -33.71 5.06 -13.96
C VAL A 533 -32.70 4.10 -13.35
N PHE A 534 -32.65 4.05 -12.04
CA PHE A 534 -31.70 3.19 -11.32
C PHE A 534 -32.41 2.05 -10.61
N PRO A 535 -31.75 0.90 -10.45
CA PRO A 535 -32.30 -0.23 -9.74
C PRO A 535 -32.58 0.10 -8.27
N ASN A 536 -33.72 -0.32 -7.75
CA ASN A 536 -34.02 -0.24 -6.32
C ASN A 536 -33.47 -1.52 -5.64
N PHE A 537 -32.36 -1.39 -4.97
CA PHE A 537 -31.74 -2.51 -4.26
C PHE A 537 -32.14 -2.56 -2.79
N LYS A 538 -32.78 -3.68 -2.38
CA LYS A 538 -32.79 -4.12 -0.99
C LYS A 538 -31.55 -5.01 -0.78
N VAL A 539 -30.66 -4.62 0.11
CA VAL A 539 -29.46 -5.40 0.43
C VAL A 539 -29.85 -6.65 1.23
N PRO A 540 -29.70 -7.88 0.67
CA PRO A 540 -30.01 -9.09 1.43
C PRO A 540 -28.97 -9.29 2.55
N ARG A 541 -29.42 -9.73 3.72
CA ARG A 541 -28.53 -10.24 4.78
C ARG A 541 -28.18 -11.69 4.47
N ILE A 542 -26.92 -11.97 4.20
CA ILE A 542 -26.43 -13.34 4.01
C ILE A 542 -26.29 -13.98 5.39
N ARG A 543 -27.01 -15.06 5.65
CA ARG A 543 -26.89 -15.85 6.89
C ARG A 543 -25.89 -16.99 6.67
N ALA A 544 -24.94 -17.15 7.59
CA ALA A 544 -24.06 -18.32 7.59
C ALA A 544 -24.88 -19.61 7.63
N GLY A 545 -24.62 -20.54 6.71
CA GLY A 545 -25.26 -21.87 6.65
C GLY A 545 -26.52 -22.00 5.79
N SER A 546 -27.05 -20.92 5.22
CA SER A 546 -28.11 -21.00 4.22
C SER A 546 -27.81 -19.98 3.12
N LEU A 547 -27.20 -20.46 2.05
CA LEU A 547 -27.04 -19.69 0.83
C LEU A 547 -28.20 -20.06 -0.14
N PRO A 548 -29.31 -19.34 -0.15
CA PRO A 548 -30.17 -19.37 -1.31
C PRO A 548 -29.42 -18.61 -2.39
N VAL A 549 -28.89 -19.34 -3.36
CA VAL A 549 -28.21 -18.80 -4.56
C VAL A 549 -29.04 -17.69 -5.20
N ASP A 550 -30.36 -17.81 -5.12
CA ASP A 550 -31.30 -16.83 -5.63
C ASP A 550 -31.29 -15.48 -4.87
N GLU A 551 -31.03 -15.46 -3.55
CA GLU A 551 -30.90 -14.20 -2.81
C GLU A 551 -29.55 -13.49 -3.02
N LEU A 552 -28.49 -14.23 -3.33
CA LEU A 552 -27.19 -13.66 -3.72
C LEU A 552 -27.25 -13.00 -5.11
N LEU A 553 -28.12 -13.48 -5.96
CA LEU A 553 -28.24 -13.05 -7.35
C LEU A 553 -29.40 -12.07 -7.59
N VAL A 554 -30.39 -12.00 -6.67
CA VAL A 554 -31.52 -11.03 -6.74
C VAL A 554 -31.10 -9.62 -6.28
N GLY A 555 -29.92 -9.49 -5.71
CA GLY A 555 -29.27 -8.18 -5.49
C GLY A 555 -28.27 -7.83 -6.59
N CYS A 556 -28.12 -8.66 -7.62
CA CYS A 556 -27.32 -8.43 -8.82
C CYS A 556 -28.23 -8.17 -10.01
#